data_f02283cd58febbafdc23b38d98b5ff96
#
_entry.id   f02283cd58febbafdc23b38d98b5ff96
#
_cell.length_a   1.000
_cell.length_b   1.000
_cell.length_c   1.000
_cell.angle_alpha   90.00
_cell.angle_beta   90.00
_cell.angle_gamma   90.00
#
_symmetry.space_group_name_H-M   'P 1'
#
loop_
_entity.id
_entity.type
_entity.pdbx_description
1 polymer ?
#
loop_
_entity_poly.entity_id
_entity_poly.type
_entity_poly.pdbx_seq_one_letter_code
_entity_poly.pdbx_strand_id
1 'polypeptide(L)'
;MYKVLLVLASAAALKRPERALKVRGGELGLNAETAIQVGTWVTGLSGAMAYVDPKGNLENYGITTAQASGIDNMRWAGANQLTLAAIFAADPEQAVGLSGYYAAWNLIASAPATLATGFPKAAIYGWAAVCAVLGKKTLSGDVSPWALVAVWGLNGIQQHFMQDQCVEMYGAKKPTALGKSMMGIAGQTMILAAVYMGALVKGKSQAEAFAYSWIAGALFGAKWAFTEADNFNAPKAGPLAWTVIGAGIAYACLKE
;
A
#
# COMPACT_ATOMS: atom_id res chain seq x y z
N MET A 1 -20.16 7.01 -6.18
CA MET A 1 -18.92 6.23 -6.02
C MET A 1 -18.36 6.25 -4.58
N TYR A 2 -18.45 7.38 -3.85
CA TYR A 2 -18.03 7.53 -2.45
C TYR A 2 -18.63 6.53 -1.46
N LYS A 3 -19.94 6.29 -1.56
CA LYS A 3 -20.68 5.38 -0.65
C LYS A 3 -20.27 3.92 -0.81
N VAL A 4 -19.75 3.52 -1.97
CA VAL A 4 -19.35 2.12 -2.23
C VAL A 4 -17.97 1.80 -1.63
N LEU A 5 -17.04 2.77 -1.64
CA LEU A 5 -15.71 2.59 -1.02
C LEU A 5 -15.78 2.53 0.51
N LEU A 6 -16.62 3.39 1.12
CA LEU A 6 -16.89 3.34 2.56
C LEU A 6 -17.61 2.02 2.95
N VAL A 7 -18.53 1.54 2.11
CA VAL A 7 -19.26 0.28 2.36
C VAL A 7 -18.34 -0.94 2.21
N LEU A 8 -17.41 -0.96 1.25
CA LEU A 8 -16.46 -2.07 1.10
C LEU A 8 -15.45 -2.12 2.24
N ALA A 9 -14.93 -0.96 2.67
CA ALA A 9 -14.06 -0.87 3.84
C ALA A 9 -14.81 -1.24 5.13
N SER A 10 -16.07 -0.81 5.27
CA SER A 10 -16.91 -1.10 6.44
C SER A 10 -17.39 -2.57 6.45
N ALA A 11 -17.71 -3.15 5.30
CA ALA A 11 -18.21 -4.52 5.22
C ALA A 11 -17.13 -5.57 5.51
N ALA A 12 -15.88 -5.30 5.14
CA ALA A 12 -14.75 -6.14 5.51
C ALA A 12 -14.44 -6.08 7.01
N ALA A 13 -14.69 -4.92 7.65
CA ALA A 13 -14.45 -4.72 9.08
C ALA A 13 -15.59 -5.28 9.97
N LEU A 14 -16.83 -5.38 9.45
CA LEU A 14 -18.02 -5.71 10.25
C LEU A 14 -18.37 -7.20 10.32
N LYS A 15 -17.65 -8.09 9.64
CA LYS A 15 -17.95 -9.54 9.62
C LYS A 15 -17.10 -10.41 10.55
N ARG A 16 -16.38 -9.85 11.51
CA ARG A 16 -15.78 -10.69 12.57
C ARG A 16 -16.70 -10.70 13.79
N PRO A 17 -17.09 -11.92 14.32
CA PRO A 17 -17.88 -11.99 15.53
C PRO A 17 -17.14 -11.34 16.69
N GLU A 18 -17.88 -10.57 17.47
CA GLU A 18 -17.46 -9.98 18.73
C GLU A 18 -16.81 -11.02 19.66
N ARG A 19 -15.51 -11.19 19.58
CA ARG A 19 -14.75 -11.65 20.73
C ARG A 19 -14.50 -10.42 21.60
N ALA A 20 -15.35 -10.30 22.62
CA ALA A 20 -15.26 -9.26 23.63
C ALA A 20 -13.80 -9.02 24.04
N LEU A 21 -13.37 -7.78 23.91
CA LEU A 21 -12.15 -7.26 24.51
C LEU A 21 -12.19 -7.55 26.02
N LYS A 22 -11.66 -8.70 26.44
CA LYS A 22 -11.30 -8.91 27.85
C LYS A 22 -10.05 -8.09 28.10
N VAL A 23 -10.23 -6.84 28.47
CA VAL A 23 -9.19 -6.04 29.11
C VAL A 23 -8.85 -6.73 30.40
N ARG A 24 -7.85 -7.60 30.42
CA ARG A 24 -7.17 -8.05 31.62
C ARG A 24 -6.27 -6.93 32.10
N GLY A 25 -6.51 -6.52 33.34
CA GLY A 25 -5.94 -5.34 33.94
C GLY A 25 -4.42 -5.22 33.83
N GLY A 26 -3.97 -4.00 33.64
CA GLY A 26 -2.68 -3.50 34.13
C GLY A 26 -1.57 -3.35 33.11
N GLU A 27 -1.64 -3.85 31.88
CA GLU A 27 -0.67 -3.57 30.80
C GLU A 27 -1.36 -2.97 29.59
N LEU A 28 -0.95 -1.76 29.20
CA LEU A 28 -1.22 -1.16 27.89
C LEU A 28 -0.45 -1.93 26.80
N GLY A 29 -0.63 -3.24 26.74
CA GLY A 29 -0.04 -4.11 25.73
C GLY A 29 -0.98 -4.21 24.54
N LEU A 30 -0.69 -3.51 23.43
CA LEU A 30 -1.28 -3.82 22.14
C LEU A 30 -0.97 -5.29 21.83
N ASN A 31 -2.00 -6.14 21.75
CA ASN A 31 -1.84 -7.50 21.24
C ASN A 31 -1.78 -7.49 19.70
N ALA A 32 -1.31 -8.59 19.10
CA ALA A 32 -1.13 -8.70 17.66
C ALA A 32 -2.43 -8.45 16.88
N GLU A 33 -3.57 -8.93 17.37
CA GLU A 33 -4.87 -8.72 16.71
C GLU A 33 -5.23 -7.22 16.66
N THR A 34 -5.09 -6.52 17.77
CA THR A 34 -5.32 -5.07 17.82
C THR A 34 -4.31 -4.32 16.95
N ALA A 35 -3.03 -4.73 16.96
CA ALA A 35 -2.01 -4.11 16.12
C ALA A 35 -2.30 -4.27 14.63
N ILE A 36 -2.76 -5.45 14.19
CA ILE A 36 -3.19 -5.70 12.82
C ILE A 36 -4.38 -4.81 12.46
N GLN A 37 -5.39 -4.73 13.32
CA GLN A 37 -6.56 -3.88 13.07
C GLN A 37 -6.16 -2.41 12.95
N VAL A 38 -5.43 -1.88 13.93
CA VAL A 38 -4.95 -0.49 13.93
C VAL A 38 -4.11 -0.19 12.70
N GLY A 39 -3.12 -1.03 12.39
CA GLY A 39 -2.26 -0.82 11.23
C GLY A 39 -3.01 -0.89 9.90
N THR A 40 -3.99 -1.80 9.78
CA THR A 40 -4.86 -1.88 8.61
C THR A 40 -5.70 -0.60 8.44
N TRP A 41 -6.31 -0.10 9.53
CA TRP A 41 -7.08 1.14 9.52
C TRP A 41 -6.22 2.36 9.20
N VAL A 42 -5.06 2.47 9.82
CA VAL A 42 -4.11 3.57 9.58
C VAL A 42 -3.66 3.59 8.12
N THR A 43 -3.33 2.42 7.55
CA THR A 43 -2.99 2.29 6.12
C THR A 43 -4.17 2.69 5.23
N GLY A 44 -5.37 2.22 5.53
CA GLY A 44 -6.58 2.51 4.76
C GLY A 44 -6.98 4.00 4.80
N LEU A 45 -6.94 4.62 5.97
CA LEU A 45 -7.26 6.05 6.12
C LEU A 45 -6.23 6.93 5.42
N SER A 46 -4.94 6.65 5.57
CA SER A 46 -3.88 7.36 4.86
C SER A 46 -4.05 7.23 3.33
N GLY A 47 -4.33 6.01 2.86
CA GLY A 47 -4.61 5.78 1.45
C GLY A 47 -5.84 6.53 0.95
N ALA A 48 -6.92 6.56 1.74
CA ALA A 48 -8.14 7.29 1.39
C ALA A 48 -7.89 8.80 1.28
N MET A 49 -7.16 9.39 2.22
CA MET A 49 -6.78 10.81 2.18
C MET A 49 -5.95 11.12 0.93
N ALA A 50 -4.91 10.34 0.69
CA ALA A 50 -4.03 10.52 -0.47
C ALA A 50 -4.77 10.33 -1.81
N TYR A 51 -5.74 9.41 -1.88
CA TYR A 51 -6.52 9.14 -3.09
C TYR A 51 -7.57 10.22 -3.37
N VAL A 52 -8.28 10.67 -2.34
CA VAL A 52 -9.41 11.58 -2.47
C VAL A 52 -8.95 13.03 -2.63
N ASP A 53 -8.05 13.45 -1.76
CA ASP A 53 -7.47 14.80 -1.74
C ASP A 53 -5.94 14.73 -1.73
N PRO A 54 -5.33 14.35 -2.86
CA PRO A 54 -3.88 14.19 -2.94
C PRO A 54 -3.14 15.52 -2.72
N LYS A 55 -3.75 16.66 -3.12
CA LYS A 55 -3.15 17.99 -2.91
C LYS A 55 -3.16 18.35 -1.42
N GLY A 56 -4.30 18.28 -0.76
CA GLY A 56 -4.39 18.54 0.67
C GLY A 56 -3.55 17.57 1.49
N ASN A 57 -3.43 16.32 1.06
CA ASN A 57 -2.54 15.36 1.71
C ASN A 57 -1.06 15.78 1.60
N LEU A 58 -0.59 16.27 0.44
CA LEU A 58 0.75 16.82 0.27
C LEU A 58 0.97 18.07 1.13
N GLU A 59 -0.02 18.96 1.20
CA GLU A 59 0.00 20.16 2.05
C GLU A 59 0.13 19.80 3.54
N ASN A 60 -0.53 18.73 4.00
CA ASN A 60 -0.38 18.22 5.37
C ASN A 60 1.06 17.75 5.68
N TYR A 61 1.81 17.34 4.66
CA TYR A 61 3.24 17.05 4.76
C TYR A 61 4.12 18.29 4.51
N GLY A 62 3.55 19.50 4.47
CA GLY A 62 4.27 20.75 4.26
C GLY A 62 4.67 21.03 2.80
N ILE A 63 4.20 20.22 1.85
CA ILE A 63 4.51 20.38 0.42
C ILE A 63 3.43 21.24 -0.23
N THR A 64 3.61 22.57 -0.19
CA THR A 64 2.61 23.55 -0.65
C THR A 64 2.68 23.87 -2.15
N THR A 65 3.78 23.52 -2.83
CA THR A 65 4.03 23.83 -4.26
C THR A 65 3.93 22.57 -5.14
N ALA A 66 2.92 21.73 -4.91
CA ALA A 66 2.78 20.48 -5.64
C ALA A 66 2.40 20.71 -7.11
N GLN A 67 3.19 20.17 -8.01
CA GLN A 67 2.91 20.14 -9.45
C GLN A 67 1.97 18.99 -9.81
N ALA A 68 1.31 19.05 -10.99
CA ALA A 68 0.32 18.08 -11.42
C ALA A 68 0.80 16.63 -11.33
N SER A 69 2.04 16.32 -11.79
CA SER A 69 2.58 14.97 -11.73
C SER A 69 2.79 14.46 -10.28
N GLY A 70 3.10 15.35 -9.33
CA GLY A 70 3.17 15.02 -7.92
C GLY A 70 1.79 14.67 -7.35
N ILE A 71 0.77 15.45 -7.70
CA ILE A 71 -0.62 15.24 -7.28
C ILE A 71 -1.18 13.91 -7.84
N ASP A 72 -0.96 13.65 -9.15
CA ASP A 72 -1.44 12.44 -9.80
C ASP A 72 -0.76 11.18 -9.24
N ASN A 73 0.56 11.22 -9.04
CA ASN A 73 1.29 10.11 -8.45
C ASN A 73 0.97 9.92 -6.95
N MET A 74 0.65 10.99 -6.21
CA MET A 74 0.16 10.88 -4.84
C MET A 74 -1.21 10.19 -4.78
N ARG A 75 -2.11 10.50 -5.72
CA ARG A 75 -3.38 9.79 -5.85
C ARG A 75 -3.16 8.30 -6.14
N TRP A 76 -2.22 7.99 -7.02
CA TRP A 76 -1.85 6.61 -7.31
C TRP A 76 -1.26 5.90 -6.09
N ALA A 77 -0.37 6.54 -5.33
CA ALA A 77 0.15 6.02 -4.07
C ALA A 77 -0.99 5.76 -3.07
N GLY A 78 -1.97 6.65 -2.98
CA GLY A 78 -3.17 6.46 -2.16
C GLY A 78 -4.00 5.23 -2.56
N ALA A 79 -4.19 5.00 -3.87
CA ALA A 79 -4.86 3.79 -4.38
C ALA A 79 -4.10 2.51 -4.00
N ASN A 80 -2.77 2.53 -4.06
CA ASN A 80 -1.94 1.41 -3.62
C ASN A 80 -2.04 1.16 -2.10
N GLN A 81 -2.09 2.21 -1.28
CA GLN A 81 -2.28 2.07 0.16
C GLN A 81 -3.66 1.49 0.51
N LEU A 82 -4.72 1.92 -0.18
CA LEU A 82 -6.05 1.32 -0.04
C LEU A 82 -6.05 -0.16 -0.40
N THR A 83 -5.34 -0.51 -1.46
CA THR A 83 -5.18 -1.90 -1.88
C THR A 83 -4.40 -2.71 -0.84
N LEU A 84 -3.32 -2.17 -0.27
CA LEU A 84 -2.55 -2.81 0.79
C LEU A 84 -3.42 -3.04 2.03
N ALA A 85 -4.21 -2.05 2.44
CA ALA A 85 -5.15 -2.20 3.55
C ALA A 85 -6.20 -3.30 3.28
N ALA A 86 -6.70 -3.42 2.04
CA ALA A 86 -7.60 -4.51 1.66
C ALA A 86 -6.92 -5.89 1.71
N ILE A 87 -5.65 -5.99 1.31
CA ILE A 87 -4.87 -7.23 1.43
C ILE A 87 -4.66 -7.60 2.90
N PHE A 88 -4.35 -6.64 3.77
CA PHE A 88 -4.19 -6.87 5.21
C PHE A 88 -5.49 -7.30 5.90
N ALA A 89 -6.64 -6.79 5.43
CA ALA A 89 -7.96 -7.12 5.95
C ALA A 89 -8.51 -8.45 5.43
N ALA A 90 -7.94 -9.00 4.37
CA ALA A 90 -8.37 -10.27 3.80
C ALA A 90 -8.02 -11.45 4.70
N ASP A 91 -8.76 -12.55 4.55
CA ASP A 91 -8.39 -13.83 5.13
C ASP A 91 -6.98 -14.22 4.64
N PRO A 92 -6.04 -14.58 5.53
CA PRO A 92 -4.66 -14.90 5.15
C PRO A 92 -4.55 -15.99 4.09
N GLU A 93 -5.44 -16.99 4.09
CA GLU A 93 -5.44 -18.07 3.10
C GLU A 93 -5.83 -17.58 1.70
N GLN A 94 -6.62 -16.51 1.62
CA GLN A 94 -7.12 -15.96 0.36
C GLN A 94 -6.39 -14.66 -0.05
N ALA A 95 -5.67 -14.01 0.89
CA ALA A 95 -5.10 -12.69 0.71
C ALA A 95 -4.25 -12.57 -0.57
N VAL A 96 -3.43 -13.59 -0.86
CA VAL A 96 -2.57 -13.58 -2.05
C VAL A 96 -3.40 -13.63 -3.33
N GLY A 97 -4.37 -14.52 -3.43
CA GLY A 97 -5.23 -14.59 -4.62
C GLY A 97 -6.11 -13.35 -4.79
N LEU A 98 -6.69 -12.84 -3.70
CA LEU A 98 -7.50 -11.61 -3.71
C LEU A 98 -6.67 -10.39 -4.09
N SER A 99 -5.36 -10.38 -3.82
CA SER A 99 -4.47 -9.28 -4.21
C SER A 99 -4.47 -9.02 -5.72
N GLY A 100 -4.70 -10.05 -6.54
CA GLY A 100 -4.83 -9.91 -7.99
C GLY A 100 -6.06 -9.07 -8.37
N TYR A 101 -7.20 -9.30 -7.73
CA TYR A 101 -8.41 -8.49 -7.96
C TYR A 101 -8.26 -7.07 -7.41
N TYR A 102 -7.61 -6.92 -6.25
CA TYR A 102 -7.33 -5.61 -5.68
C TYR A 102 -6.37 -4.81 -6.56
N ALA A 103 -5.35 -5.46 -7.17
CA ALA A 103 -4.48 -4.82 -8.14
C ALA A 103 -5.24 -4.38 -9.40
N ALA A 104 -6.12 -5.23 -9.92
CA ALA A 104 -6.97 -4.88 -11.05
C ALA A 104 -7.88 -3.68 -10.73
N TRP A 105 -8.51 -3.68 -9.56
CA TRP A 105 -9.31 -2.55 -9.08
C TRP A 105 -8.47 -1.28 -8.97
N ASN A 106 -7.28 -1.36 -8.36
CA ASN A 106 -6.36 -0.22 -8.21
C ASN A 106 -6.02 0.40 -9.57
N LEU A 107 -5.62 -0.42 -10.55
CA LEU A 107 -5.28 0.05 -11.88
C LEU A 107 -6.45 0.76 -12.57
N ILE A 108 -7.68 0.25 -12.41
CA ILE A 108 -8.89 0.88 -12.96
C ILE A 108 -9.24 2.16 -12.20
N ALA A 109 -9.19 2.13 -10.86
CA ALA A 109 -9.54 3.28 -10.02
C ALA A 109 -8.55 4.44 -10.19
N SER A 110 -7.26 4.13 -10.35
CA SER A 110 -6.20 5.12 -10.56
C SER A 110 -6.02 5.51 -12.05
N ALA A 111 -6.72 4.86 -12.98
CA ALA A 111 -6.57 5.11 -14.42
C ALA A 111 -6.61 6.59 -14.81
N PRO A 112 -7.54 7.44 -14.30
CA PRO A 112 -7.53 8.86 -14.63
C PRO A 112 -6.20 9.55 -14.30
N ALA A 113 -5.62 9.26 -13.13
CA ALA A 113 -4.35 9.83 -12.69
C ALA A 113 -3.17 9.29 -13.51
N THR A 114 -3.10 7.98 -13.74
CA THR A 114 -2.01 7.35 -14.50
C THR A 114 -2.05 7.72 -15.97
N LEU A 115 -3.23 7.88 -16.58
CA LEU A 115 -3.38 8.39 -17.95
C LEU A 115 -2.91 9.84 -18.06
N ALA A 116 -3.15 10.68 -17.06
CA ALA A 116 -2.68 12.06 -17.04
C ALA A 116 -1.14 12.15 -17.04
N THR A 117 -0.46 11.17 -16.44
CA THR A 117 1.01 11.06 -16.50
C THR A 117 1.52 10.48 -17.83
N GLY A 118 0.64 10.09 -18.73
CA GLY A 118 1.00 9.60 -20.07
C GLY A 118 1.21 8.10 -20.17
N PHE A 119 0.87 7.33 -19.15
CA PHE A 119 0.89 5.86 -19.28
C PHE A 119 -0.12 5.39 -20.32
N PRO A 120 0.24 4.41 -21.17
CA PRO A 120 -0.63 3.92 -22.23
C PRO A 120 -1.89 3.27 -21.66
N LYS A 121 -3.05 3.62 -22.21
CA LYS A 121 -4.34 3.02 -21.82
C LYS A 121 -4.31 1.49 -21.91
N ALA A 122 -3.72 0.95 -22.98
CA ALA A 122 -3.58 -0.49 -23.16
C ALA A 122 -2.77 -1.17 -22.05
N ALA A 123 -1.70 -0.52 -21.57
CA ALA A 123 -0.91 -1.05 -20.46
C ALA A 123 -1.72 -1.12 -19.15
N ILE A 124 -2.45 -0.05 -18.82
CA ILE A 124 -3.26 -0.01 -17.58
C ILE A 124 -4.32 -1.11 -17.58
N TYR A 125 -5.14 -1.19 -18.62
CA TYR A 125 -6.23 -2.17 -18.67
C TYR A 125 -5.73 -3.58 -18.95
N GLY A 126 -4.64 -3.73 -19.73
CA GLY A 126 -3.99 -5.02 -19.95
C GLY A 126 -3.46 -5.61 -18.65
N TRP A 127 -2.73 -4.83 -17.87
CA TRP A 127 -2.27 -5.25 -16.54
C TRP A 127 -3.42 -5.53 -15.57
N ALA A 128 -4.50 -4.74 -15.60
CA ALA A 128 -5.68 -5.03 -14.78
C ALA A 128 -6.27 -6.39 -15.12
N ALA A 129 -6.41 -6.73 -16.40
CA ALA A 129 -6.89 -8.04 -16.84
C ALA A 129 -5.95 -9.18 -16.41
N VAL A 130 -4.64 -9.00 -16.59
CA VAL A 130 -3.62 -9.99 -16.17
C VAL A 130 -3.70 -10.23 -14.66
N CYS A 131 -3.75 -9.18 -13.85
CA CYS A 131 -3.85 -9.30 -12.40
C CYS A 131 -5.14 -10.02 -11.97
N ALA A 132 -6.29 -9.71 -12.58
CA ALA A 132 -7.55 -10.38 -12.28
C ALA A 132 -7.51 -11.88 -12.63
N VAL A 133 -6.94 -12.24 -13.78
CA VAL A 133 -6.78 -13.64 -14.21
C VAL A 133 -5.83 -14.39 -13.27
N LEU A 134 -4.70 -13.79 -12.92
CA LEU A 134 -3.75 -14.36 -11.96
C LEU A 134 -4.42 -14.56 -10.59
N GLY A 135 -5.19 -13.57 -10.13
CA GLY A 135 -5.94 -13.67 -8.87
C GLY A 135 -6.91 -14.87 -8.87
N LYS A 136 -7.71 -14.99 -9.93
CA LYS A 136 -8.63 -16.13 -10.09
C LYS A 136 -7.88 -17.46 -10.06
N LYS A 137 -6.82 -17.59 -10.87
CA LYS A 137 -6.07 -18.84 -10.98
C LYS A 137 -5.30 -19.19 -9.71
N THR A 138 -4.87 -18.20 -8.94
CA THR A 138 -4.24 -18.43 -7.63
C THR A 138 -5.27 -18.95 -6.61
N LEU A 139 -6.48 -18.39 -6.60
CA LEU A 139 -7.55 -18.86 -5.72
C LEU A 139 -8.05 -20.27 -6.06
N SER A 140 -8.02 -20.67 -7.34
CA SER A 140 -8.36 -22.03 -7.77
C SER A 140 -7.20 -23.04 -7.62
N GLY A 141 -6.01 -22.59 -7.24
CA GLY A 141 -4.82 -23.44 -7.14
C GLY A 141 -4.13 -23.77 -8.47
N ASP A 142 -4.59 -23.18 -9.59
CA ASP A 142 -4.03 -23.42 -10.93
C ASP A 142 -2.68 -22.74 -11.16
N VAL A 143 -2.37 -21.72 -10.37
CA VAL A 143 -1.12 -20.94 -10.47
C VAL A 143 -0.53 -20.75 -9.09
N SER A 144 0.79 -20.88 -8.99
CA SER A 144 1.51 -20.65 -7.74
C SER A 144 1.28 -19.24 -7.20
N PRO A 145 0.99 -19.08 -5.89
CA PRO A 145 0.85 -17.77 -5.25
C PRO A 145 2.08 -16.86 -5.44
N TRP A 146 3.27 -17.45 -5.63
CA TRP A 146 4.49 -16.70 -5.92
C TRP A 146 4.41 -15.83 -7.17
N ALA A 147 3.54 -16.18 -8.13
CA ALA A 147 3.34 -15.34 -9.32
C ALA A 147 2.84 -13.95 -8.96
N LEU A 148 1.85 -13.86 -8.06
CA LEU A 148 1.35 -12.56 -7.59
C LEU A 148 2.35 -11.85 -6.69
N VAL A 149 3.05 -12.56 -5.80
CA VAL A 149 4.14 -11.98 -4.99
C VAL A 149 5.20 -11.36 -5.89
N ALA A 150 5.58 -12.05 -6.98
CA ALA A 150 6.55 -11.53 -7.94
C ALA A 150 6.02 -10.31 -8.71
N VAL A 151 4.75 -10.32 -9.14
CA VAL A 151 4.13 -9.17 -9.82
C VAL A 151 4.17 -7.94 -8.93
N TRP A 152 3.75 -8.05 -7.68
CA TRP A 152 3.78 -6.94 -6.73
C TRP A 152 5.21 -6.49 -6.41
N GLY A 153 6.12 -7.43 -6.12
CA GLY A 153 7.50 -7.13 -5.76
C GLY A 153 8.28 -6.47 -6.89
N LEU A 154 8.24 -7.04 -8.11
CA LEU A 154 8.98 -6.52 -9.26
C LEU A 154 8.46 -5.15 -9.69
N ASN A 155 7.13 -4.96 -9.76
CA ASN A 155 6.57 -3.64 -10.05
C ASN A 155 6.91 -2.63 -8.95
N GLY A 156 6.88 -3.04 -7.69
CA GLY A 156 7.27 -2.20 -6.56
C GLY A 156 8.72 -1.75 -6.64
N ILE A 157 9.65 -2.67 -6.91
CA ILE A 157 11.07 -2.40 -7.10
C ILE A 157 11.28 -1.44 -8.28
N GLN A 158 10.64 -1.70 -9.42
CA GLN A 158 10.74 -0.87 -10.60
C GLN A 158 10.27 0.57 -10.31
N GLN A 159 9.13 0.74 -9.66
CA GLN A 159 8.58 2.06 -9.35
C GLN A 159 9.34 2.78 -8.24
N HIS A 160 9.98 2.06 -7.33
CA HIS A 160 10.72 2.67 -6.24
C HIS A 160 12.17 3.01 -6.60
N PHE A 161 12.86 2.12 -7.29
CA PHE A 161 14.31 2.24 -7.55
C PHE A 161 14.66 2.58 -9.00
N MET A 162 13.73 2.37 -9.95
CA MET A 162 13.98 2.44 -11.38
C MET A 162 12.93 3.32 -12.09
N GLN A 163 12.54 4.47 -11.48
CA GLN A 163 11.43 5.29 -11.96
C GLN A 163 11.63 5.78 -13.41
N ASP A 164 12.83 6.24 -13.75
CA ASP A 164 13.10 6.72 -15.12
C ASP A 164 12.95 5.61 -16.16
N GLN A 165 13.48 4.42 -15.86
CA GLN A 165 13.34 3.25 -16.74
C GLN A 165 11.89 2.78 -16.84
N CYS A 166 11.13 2.84 -15.74
CA CYS A 166 9.70 2.53 -15.75
C CYS A 166 8.94 3.49 -16.69
N VAL A 167 9.20 4.77 -16.56
CA VAL A 167 8.57 5.81 -17.40
C VAL A 167 8.94 5.65 -18.87
N GLU A 168 10.20 5.40 -19.19
CA GLU A 168 10.69 5.17 -20.55
C GLU A 168 10.09 3.91 -21.17
N MET A 169 10.01 2.81 -20.43
CA MET A 169 9.43 1.54 -20.89
C MET A 169 7.99 1.71 -21.38
N TYR A 170 7.22 2.54 -20.68
CA TYR A 170 5.82 2.79 -21.02
C TYR A 170 5.62 4.01 -21.92
N GLY A 171 6.68 4.71 -22.31
CA GLY A 171 6.57 5.94 -23.10
C GLY A 171 5.81 7.06 -22.39
N ALA A 172 5.79 7.03 -21.05
CA ALA A 172 5.10 8.02 -20.24
C ALA A 172 5.89 9.33 -20.12
N LYS A 173 5.21 10.40 -19.72
CA LYS A 173 5.84 11.71 -19.51
C LYS A 173 6.82 11.64 -18.34
N LYS A 174 8.00 12.22 -18.51
CA LYS A 174 8.99 12.32 -17.45
C LYS A 174 8.41 13.10 -16.25
N PRO A 175 8.31 12.47 -15.08
CA PRO A 175 7.72 13.13 -13.91
C PRO A 175 8.70 14.17 -13.33
N THR A 176 8.14 15.14 -12.61
CA THR A 176 8.94 16.06 -11.78
C THR A 176 9.63 15.31 -10.63
N ALA A 177 10.54 15.96 -9.91
CA ALA A 177 11.18 15.38 -8.72
C ALA A 177 10.14 14.90 -7.70
N LEU A 178 9.11 15.72 -7.42
CA LEU A 178 7.99 15.32 -6.55
C LEU A 178 7.20 14.16 -7.14
N GLY A 179 6.94 14.17 -8.44
CA GLY A 179 6.26 13.05 -9.12
C GLY A 179 7.01 11.74 -8.98
N LYS A 180 8.35 11.76 -9.11
CA LYS A 180 9.20 10.58 -8.88
C LYS A 180 9.13 10.11 -7.43
N SER A 181 9.22 11.02 -6.46
CA SER A 181 9.13 10.67 -5.04
C SER A 181 7.78 10.00 -4.72
N MET A 182 6.67 10.56 -5.22
CA MET A 182 5.33 9.96 -5.01
C MET A 182 5.16 8.62 -5.74
N MET A 183 5.73 8.47 -6.93
CA MET A 183 5.82 7.17 -7.62
C MET A 183 6.64 6.17 -6.81
N GLY A 184 7.72 6.61 -6.18
CA GLY A 184 8.50 5.82 -5.24
C GLY A 184 7.69 5.33 -4.04
N ILE A 185 6.81 6.17 -3.48
CA ILE A 185 5.88 5.77 -2.39
C ILE A 185 4.88 4.71 -2.88
N ALA A 186 4.34 4.85 -4.10
CA ALA A 186 3.50 3.81 -4.69
C ALA A 186 4.25 2.48 -4.79
N GLY A 187 5.49 2.51 -5.28
CA GLY A 187 6.37 1.33 -5.35
C GLY A 187 6.67 0.72 -3.97
N GLN A 188 6.95 1.54 -2.96
CA GLN A 188 7.11 1.07 -1.58
C GLN A 188 5.89 0.28 -1.12
N THR A 189 4.70 0.80 -1.31
CA THR A 189 3.45 0.14 -0.91
C THR A 189 3.28 -1.22 -1.59
N MET A 190 3.69 -1.34 -2.87
CA MET A 190 3.72 -2.62 -3.58
C MET A 190 4.73 -3.60 -2.99
N ILE A 191 5.92 -3.12 -2.58
CA ILE A 191 6.91 -3.94 -1.88
C ILE A 191 6.37 -4.43 -0.54
N LEU A 192 5.67 -3.58 0.22
CA LEU A 192 5.04 -3.98 1.48
C LEU A 192 4.01 -5.10 1.28
N ALA A 193 3.19 -5.00 0.24
CA ALA A 193 2.25 -6.05 -0.14
C ALA A 193 2.98 -7.37 -0.47
N ALA A 194 4.06 -7.29 -1.27
CA ALA A 194 4.85 -8.46 -1.63
C ALA A 194 5.53 -9.12 -0.42
N VAL A 195 6.05 -8.33 0.53
CA VAL A 195 6.65 -8.81 1.79
C VAL A 195 5.60 -9.55 2.62
N TYR A 196 4.42 -8.94 2.82
CA TYR A 196 3.32 -9.57 3.55
C TYR A 196 2.90 -10.89 2.92
N MET A 197 2.56 -10.86 1.63
CA MET A 197 2.11 -12.04 0.90
C MET A 197 3.20 -13.13 0.82
N GLY A 198 4.45 -12.74 0.59
CA GLY A 198 5.58 -13.66 0.54
C GLY A 198 5.80 -14.38 1.88
N ALA A 199 5.60 -13.70 3.00
CA ALA A 199 5.65 -14.30 4.33
C ALA A 199 4.49 -15.30 4.54
N LEU A 200 3.26 -14.96 4.13
CA LEU A 200 2.13 -15.90 4.17
C LEU A 200 2.39 -17.16 3.33
N VAL A 201 2.89 -17.01 2.10
CA VAL A 201 3.24 -18.14 1.21
C VAL A 201 4.35 -19.02 1.81
N LYS A 202 5.22 -18.45 2.65
CA LYS A 202 6.23 -19.16 3.43
C LYS A 202 5.68 -19.84 4.69
N GLY A 203 4.38 -19.77 4.93
CA GLY A 203 3.75 -20.39 6.09
C GLY A 203 3.88 -19.60 7.37
N LYS A 204 4.23 -18.31 7.30
CA LYS A 204 4.26 -17.41 8.46
C LYS A 204 2.84 -17.08 8.90
N SER A 205 2.64 -16.88 10.20
CA SER A 205 1.38 -16.38 10.75
C SER A 205 1.05 -15.00 10.18
N GLN A 206 -0.24 -14.62 10.24
CA GLN A 206 -0.68 -13.30 9.82
C GLN A 206 0.08 -12.19 10.59
N ALA A 207 0.29 -12.39 11.89
CA ALA A 207 1.01 -11.44 12.73
C ALA A 207 2.45 -11.25 12.30
N GLU A 208 3.21 -12.35 12.06
CA GLU A 208 4.58 -12.28 11.57
C GLU A 208 4.65 -11.61 10.18
N ALA A 209 3.77 -12.01 9.26
CA ALA A 209 3.72 -11.44 7.91
C ALA A 209 3.44 -9.93 7.96
N PHE A 210 2.49 -9.51 8.81
CA PHE A 210 2.15 -8.12 9.04
C PHE A 210 3.31 -7.34 9.63
N ALA A 211 3.98 -7.91 10.64
CA ALA A 211 5.17 -7.31 11.25
C ALA A 211 6.28 -7.07 10.22
N TYR A 212 6.60 -8.04 9.38
CA TYR A 212 7.65 -7.88 8.36
C TYR A 212 7.30 -6.76 7.37
N SER A 213 6.04 -6.66 6.96
CA SER A 213 5.57 -5.57 6.11
C SER A 213 5.74 -4.20 6.81
N TRP A 214 5.37 -4.09 8.09
CA TRP A 214 5.49 -2.84 8.83
C TRP A 214 6.94 -2.47 9.16
N ILE A 215 7.83 -3.44 9.38
CA ILE A 215 9.28 -3.19 9.49
C ILE A 215 9.81 -2.57 8.19
N ALA A 216 9.46 -3.15 7.04
CA ALA A 216 9.84 -2.58 5.75
C ALA A 216 9.27 -1.16 5.57
N GLY A 217 8.01 -0.92 5.97
CA GLY A 217 7.38 0.39 5.96
C GLY A 217 8.10 1.41 6.85
N ALA A 218 8.51 1.02 8.05
CA ALA A 218 9.28 1.86 8.96
C ALA A 218 10.64 2.26 8.35
N LEU A 219 11.33 1.32 7.70
CA LEU A 219 12.60 1.59 7.01
C LEU A 219 12.41 2.57 5.84
N PHE A 220 11.34 2.44 5.06
CA PHE A 220 11.02 3.38 3.99
C PHE A 220 10.66 4.77 4.52
N GLY A 221 9.92 4.87 5.62
CA GLY A 221 9.61 6.12 6.29
C GLY A 221 10.88 6.83 6.75
N ALA A 222 11.79 6.10 7.42
CA ALA A 222 13.10 6.63 7.82
C ALA A 222 13.93 7.08 6.62
N LYS A 223 14.04 6.23 5.57
CA LYS A 223 14.74 6.61 4.33
C LYS A 223 14.19 7.91 3.79
N TRP A 224 12.88 8.04 3.61
CA TRP A 224 12.28 9.24 3.04
C TRP A 224 12.59 10.49 3.90
N ALA A 225 12.51 10.38 5.24
CA ALA A 225 12.81 11.47 6.16
C ALA A 225 14.25 11.99 6.02
N PHE A 226 15.20 11.11 5.79
CA PHE A 226 16.62 11.48 5.76
C PHE A 226 17.18 11.74 4.35
N THR A 227 16.51 11.27 3.29
CA THR A 227 17.03 11.41 1.93
C THR A 227 16.19 12.29 1.02
N GLU A 228 14.90 12.46 1.31
CA GLU A 228 13.99 13.13 0.38
C GLU A 228 13.26 14.35 0.97
N ALA A 229 12.96 14.34 2.27
CA ALA A 229 12.17 15.40 2.91
C ALA A 229 12.75 16.82 2.67
N ASP A 230 14.05 16.97 2.79
CA ASP A 230 14.74 18.26 2.61
C ASP A 230 14.61 18.79 1.17
N ASN A 231 14.51 17.92 0.16
CA ASN A 231 14.34 18.30 -1.24
C ASN A 231 13.00 19.00 -1.50
N PHE A 232 12.02 18.80 -0.63
CA PHE A 232 10.67 19.34 -0.75
C PHE A 232 10.32 20.32 0.37
N ASN A 233 11.30 20.71 1.21
CA ASN A 233 11.10 21.49 2.43
C ASN A 233 10.02 20.86 3.35
N ALA A 234 9.87 19.54 3.32
CA ALA A 234 8.89 18.82 4.10
C ALA A 234 9.39 18.55 5.53
N PRO A 235 8.57 18.76 6.56
CA PRO A 235 8.93 18.42 7.93
C PRO A 235 9.23 16.93 8.08
N LYS A 236 10.38 16.58 8.65
CA LYS A 236 10.77 15.17 8.89
C LYS A 236 9.88 14.47 9.92
N ALA A 237 9.15 15.25 10.72
CA ALA A 237 8.29 14.71 11.79
C ALA A 237 7.23 13.72 11.26
N GLY A 238 6.60 14.01 10.12
CA GLY A 238 5.58 13.12 9.53
C GLY A 238 6.13 11.72 9.18
N PRO A 239 7.14 11.61 8.32
CA PRO A 239 7.76 10.32 7.98
C PRO A 239 8.38 9.60 9.19
N LEU A 240 8.97 10.33 10.13
CA LEU A 240 9.50 9.74 11.37
C LEU A 240 8.39 9.23 12.28
N ALA A 241 7.25 9.89 12.35
CA ALA A 241 6.08 9.37 13.06
C ALA A 241 5.63 8.02 12.46
N TRP A 242 5.60 7.89 11.13
CA TRP A 242 5.33 6.61 10.46
C TRP A 242 6.35 5.54 10.80
N THR A 243 7.62 5.90 10.90
CA THR A 243 8.70 4.98 11.34
C THR A 243 8.44 4.44 12.74
N VAL A 244 8.10 5.33 13.69
CA VAL A 244 7.82 4.95 15.08
C VAL A 244 6.55 4.11 15.18
N ILE A 245 5.46 4.52 14.51
CA ILE A 245 4.20 3.77 14.46
C ILE A 245 4.46 2.38 13.88
N GLY A 246 5.18 2.31 12.77
CA GLY A 246 5.48 1.04 12.09
C GLY A 246 6.31 0.09 12.97
N ALA A 247 7.32 0.61 13.66
CA ALA A 247 8.11 -0.17 14.60
C ALA A 247 7.26 -0.67 15.79
N GLY A 248 6.37 0.18 16.33
CA GLY A 248 5.47 -0.18 17.42
C GLY A 248 4.48 -1.29 17.02
N ILE A 249 3.86 -1.18 15.86
CA ILE A 249 2.95 -2.20 15.31
C ILE A 249 3.70 -3.52 15.10
N ALA A 250 4.88 -3.46 14.46
CA ALA A 250 5.69 -4.65 14.22
C ALA A 250 6.10 -5.34 15.52
N TYR A 251 6.53 -4.56 16.52
CA TYR A 251 6.87 -5.08 17.85
C TYR A 251 5.68 -5.79 18.50
N ALA A 252 4.49 -5.17 18.48
CA ALA A 252 3.28 -5.76 19.04
C ALA A 252 2.91 -7.09 18.37
N CYS A 253 3.12 -7.22 17.06
CA CYS A 253 2.85 -8.45 16.31
C CYS A 253 3.89 -9.55 16.51
N LEU A 254 5.14 -9.22 16.88
CA LEU A 254 6.22 -10.20 17.10
C LEU A 254 6.38 -10.61 18.56
N LYS A 255 5.78 -9.88 19.50
CA LYS A 255 5.89 -10.15 20.95
C LYS A 255 5.13 -11.41 21.38
N GLU A 256 4.13 -11.83 20.60
CA GLU A 256 3.31 -13.03 20.83
C GLU A 256 3.93 -14.26 20.15
#